data_938aeb0733c49763906b27a9d84ef280
#
_entry.id   938aeb0733c49763906b27a9d84ef280
#
_cell.length_a   1.000
_cell.length_b   1.000
_cell.length_c   1.000
_cell.angle_alpha   90.00
_cell.angle_beta   90.00
_cell.angle_gamma   90.00
#
_symmetry.space_group_name_H-M   'P 1'
#
loop_
_entity.id
_entity.type
_entity.pdbx_description
1 polymer ?
#
loop_
_entity_poly.entity_id
_entity_poly.type
_entity_poly.pdbx_seq_one_letter_code
_entity_poly.pdbx_strand_id
1 'polypeptide(L)'
;MSVKSFMWTRASLLMVSVLTAWQVFRHRLSKAPIQTALEEVIGMGTPRGIRNHNPTNIEYHARNDWLGQTGSDGRFAVFTSPEYGIRAAAKLLRRYQQREGLGTVRDLLSKWAPAGQDNPHLDNYIRHVAKRMGIHPTQHKVLSSQYPVMIAAMIEFENGVQPYEMNTIAYGVSLA
;
A
#
# COMPACT_ATOMS: atom_id res chain seq x y z
N MET A 1 -38.90 -17.07 -65.83
CA MET A 1 -38.33 -17.11 -64.46
C MET A 1 -37.27 -16.04 -64.35
N SER A 2 -37.57 -14.96 -63.65
CA SER A 2 -36.69 -13.77 -63.52
C SER A 2 -35.94 -13.84 -62.22
N VAL A 3 -34.64 -13.91 -62.28
CA VAL A 3 -33.74 -13.87 -61.13
C VAL A 3 -33.46 -12.39 -60.84
N LYS A 4 -34.05 -11.86 -59.77
CA LYS A 4 -33.71 -10.52 -59.28
C LYS A 4 -32.38 -10.61 -58.49
N SER A 5 -31.30 -10.11 -59.07
CA SER A 5 -30.03 -9.91 -58.39
C SER A 5 -30.17 -8.80 -57.38
N PHE A 6 -29.96 -9.12 -56.13
CA PHE A 6 -29.96 -8.16 -55.00
C PHE A 6 -28.59 -7.49 -54.93
N MET A 7 -28.49 -6.30 -55.50
CA MET A 7 -27.26 -5.48 -55.38
C MET A 7 -27.19 -4.85 -53.98
N TRP A 8 -26.33 -5.38 -53.13
CA TRP A 8 -25.90 -4.68 -51.91
C TRP A 8 -25.01 -3.51 -52.34
N THR A 9 -25.48 -2.30 -52.11
CA THR A 9 -24.75 -1.09 -52.47
C THR A 9 -23.53 -0.90 -51.57
N ARG A 10 -22.40 -0.52 -52.21
CA ARG A 10 -21.12 -0.23 -51.55
C ARG A 10 -21.22 0.80 -50.38
N ALA A 11 -22.32 1.52 -50.27
CA ALA A 11 -22.63 2.47 -49.19
C ALA A 11 -22.81 1.79 -47.81
N SER A 12 -23.35 0.56 -47.78
CA SER A 12 -23.60 -0.15 -46.50
C SER A 12 -22.30 -0.65 -45.84
N LEU A 13 -21.30 -1.03 -46.63
CA LEU A 13 -19.99 -1.48 -46.14
C LEU A 13 -19.14 -0.31 -45.57
N LEU A 14 -19.27 0.89 -46.16
CA LEU A 14 -18.55 2.09 -45.70
C LEU A 14 -19.11 2.61 -44.38
N MET A 15 -20.42 2.52 -44.15
CA MET A 15 -21.01 2.94 -42.86
C MET A 15 -20.58 2.05 -41.69
N VAL A 16 -20.49 0.73 -41.90
CA VAL A 16 -20.03 -0.18 -40.82
C VAL A 16 -18.58 0.06 -40.46
N SER A 17 -17.72 0.34 -41.45
CA SER A 17 -16.29 0.62 -41.19
C SER A 17 -16.05 1.95 -40.49
N VAL A 18 -16.86 2.98 -40.77
CA VAL A 18 -16.77 4.30 -40.09
C VAL A 18 -17.27 4.20 -38.66
N LEU A 19 -18.33 3.46 -38.40
CA LEU A 19 -18.86 3.27 -37.04
C LEU A 19 -17.89 2.48 -36.13
N THR A 20 -17.27 1.44 -36.69
CA THR A 20 -16.26 0.67 -35.92
C THR A 20 -14.99 1.48 -35.67
N ALA A 21 -14.50 2.24 -36.66
CA ALA A 21 -13.36 3.13 -36.49
C ALA A 21 -13.65 4.25 -35.47
N TRP A 22 -14.86 4.80 -35.47
CA TRP A 22 -15.28 5.83 -34.52
C TRP A 22 -15.44 5.27 -33.08
N GLN A 23 -15.97 4.06 -32.95
CA GLN A 23 -16.04 3.38 -31.64
C GLN A 23 -14.65 3.06 -31.08
N VAL A 24 -13.72 2.58 -31.90
CA VAL A 24 -12.33 2.33 -31.47
C VAL A 24 -11.62 3.64 -31.14
N PHE A 25 -11.82 4.69 -31.92
CA PHE A 25 -11.26 6.02 -31.68
C PHE A 25 -11.85 6.65 -30.41
N ARG A 26 -13.15 6.57 -30.19
CA ARG A 26 -13.81 7.03 -28.97
C ARG A 26 -13.33 6.26 -27.73
N HIS A 27 -13.09 4.95 -27.86
CA HIS A 27 -12.57 4.11 -26.77
C HIS A 27 -11.08 4.41 -26.46
N ARG A 28 -10.32 4.85 -27.47
CA ARG A 28 -8.91 5.29 -27.26
C ARG A 28 -8.81 6.69 -26.68
N LEU A 29 -9.70 7.60 -27.01
CA LEU A 29 -9.70 8.96 -26.45
C LEU A 29 -10.23 9.02 -25.02
N SER A 30 -11.04 8.04 -24.59
CA SER A 30 -11.64 8.07 -23.24
C SER A 30 -10.71 7.56 -22.13
N LYS A 31 -9.52 7.05 -22.41
CA LYS A 31 -8.70 6.38 -21.39
C LYS A 31 -7.24 6.84 -21.23
N ALA A 32 -6.67 7.68 -22.08
CA ALA A 32 -5.22 7.80 -21.98
C ALA A 32 -4.63 9.08 -21.33
N PRO A 33 -4.92 10.33 -21.68
CA PRO A 33 -4.12 11.40 -21.10
C PRO A 33 -4.66 11.97 -19.77
N ILE A 34 -5.98 12.10 -19.63
CA ILE A 34 -6.58 12.76 -18.43
C ILE A 34 -6.57 11.79 -17.26
N GLN A 35 -6.89 10.51 -17.48
CA GLN A 35 -6.89 9.51 -16.42
C GLN A 35 -5.47 9.26 -15.90
N THR A 36 -4.49 9.12 -16.81
CA THR A 36 -3.08 8.95 -16.42
C THR A 36 -2.53 10.19 -15.73
N ALA A 37 -2.83 11.38 -16.21
CA ALA A 37 -2.44 12.63 -15.56
C ALA A 37 -3.15 12.82 -14.21
N LEU A 38 -4.43 12.42 -14.09
CA LEU A 38 -5.16 12.45 -12.84
C LEU A 38 -4.60 11.44 -11.83
N GLU A 39 -4.28 10.22 -12.26
CA GLU A 39 -3.62 9.21 -11.44
C GLU A 39 -2.22 9.66 -10.99
N GLU A 40 -1.47 10.33 -11.85
CA GLU A 40 -0.17 10.92 -11.53
C GLU A 40 -0.31 12.07 -10.51
N VAL A 41 -1.26 12.98 -10.68
CA VAL A 41 -1.53 14.07 -9.74
C VAL A 41 -2.04 13.54 -8.40
N ILE A 42 -2.93 12.55 -8.40
CA ILE A 42 -3.40 11.89 -7.17
C ILE A 42 -2.24 11.14 -6.53
N GLY A 43 -1.39 10.47 -7.32
CA GLY A 43 -0.19 9.77 -6.84
C GLY A 43 0.83 10.69 -6.19
N MET A 44 0.99 11.93 -6.68
CA MET A 44 1.87 12.93 -6.08
C MET A 44 1.41 13.38 -4.68
N GLY A 45 0.10 13.38 -4.43
CA GLY A 45 -0.48 13.68 -3.11
C GLY A 45 -0.52 12.47 -2.16
N THR A 46 -0.32 11.27 -2.64
CA THR A 46 -0.36 10.06 -1.82
C THR A 46 0.94 9.89 -1.03
N PRO A 47 0.90 9.64 0.30
CA PRO A 47 2.09 9.41 1.10
C PRO A 47 2.98 8.29 0.54
N ARG A 48 4.29 8.45 0.68
CA ARG A 48 5.30 7.55 0.10
C ARG A 48 5.09 6.09 0.52
N GLY A 49 4.81 5.84 1.78
CA GLY A 49 4.56 4.50 2.28
C GLY A 49 3.34 3.84 1.65
N ILE A 50 2.29 4.62 1.38
CA ILE A 50 1.07 4.12 0.73
C ILE A 50 1.35 3.78 -0.74
N ARG A 51 2.05 4.65 -1.48
CA ARG A 51 2.43 4.39 -2.90
C ARG A 51 3.29 3.14 -3.06
N ASN A 52 4.17 2.88 -2.09
CA ASN A 52 5.08 1.75 -2.10
C ASN A 52 4.44 0.44 -1.63
N HIS A 53 3.16 0.43 -1.25
CA HIS A 53 2.54 -0.68 -0.51
C HIS A 53 3.35 -1.11 0.72
N ASN A 54 4.08 -0.16 1.29
CA ASN A 54 4.94 -0.29 2.46
C ASN A 54 4.51 0.73 3.54
N PRO A 55 3.30 0.57 4.09
CA PRO A 55 2.65 1.64 4.84
C PRO A 55 3.33 1.96 6.18
N THR A 56 4.30 1.17 6.60
CA THR A 56 5.12 1.42 7.79
C THR A 56 6.57 1.81 7.46
N ASN A 57 6.85 2.18 6.21
CA ASN A 57 8.14 2.68 5.74
C ASN A 57 9.34 1.78 6.10
N ILE A 58 9.21 0.46 5.88
CA ILE A 58 10.31 -0.49 6.07
C ILE A 58 11.43 -0.15 5.10
N GLU A 59 12.63 0.08 5.63
CA GLU A 59 13.82 0.34 4.81
C GLU A 59 14.20 -0.87 3.97
N TYR A 60 14.60 -0.60 2.74
CA TYR A 60 15.13 -1.64 1.85
C TYR A 60 16.50 -2.09 2.32
N HIS A 61 16.70 -3.39 2.34
CA HIS A 61 17.99 -4.00 2.57
C HIS A 61 18.15 -5.20 1.63
N ALA A 62 19.25 -5.23 0.86
CA ALA A 62 19.48 -6.26 -0.16
C ALA A 62 19.49 -7.71 0.39
N ARG A 63 19.77 -7.88 1.70
CA ARG A 63 19.73 -9.19 2.38
C ARG A 63 18.33 -9.62 2.82
N ASN A 64 17.34 -8.72 2.73
CA ASN A 64 15.96 -9.05 3.07
C ASN A 64 15.24 -9.52 1.80
N ASP A 65 14.64 -10.70 1.89
CA ASP A 65 13.78 -11.28 0.85
C ASP A 65 12.37 -11.39 1.43
N TRP A 66 11.68 -10.25 1.46
CA TRP A 66 10.31 -10.24 1.95
C TRP A 66 9.36 -10.78 0.89
N LEU A 67 8.47 -11.67 1.30
CA LEU A 67 7.40 -12.13 0.42
C LEU A 67 6.61 -10.93 -0.14
N GLY A 68 6.48 -10.87 -1.46
CA GLY A 68 5.80 -9.79 -2.18
C GLY A 68 6.64 -8.52 -2.37
N GLN A 69 7.91 -8.50 -1.94
CA GLN A 69 8.81 -7.39 -2.25
C GLN A 69 9.17 -7.42 -3.73
N THR A 70 9.04 -6.28 -4.41
CA THR A 70 9.35 -6.12 -5.85
C THR A 70 10.60 -5.29 -6.09
N GLY A 71 11.10 -4.59 -5.07
CA GLY A 71 12.27 -3.74 -5.19
C GLY A 71 12.34 -2.67 -4.12
N SER A 72 12.84 -1.51 -4.51
CA SER A 72 13.05 -0.35 -3.65
C SER A 72 12.79 0.94 -4.43
N ASP A 73 12.38 1.98 -3.74
CA ASP A 73 12.29 3.35 -4.27
C ASP A 73 13.58 4.18 -4.04
N GLY A 74 14.68 3.48 -3.73
CA GLY A 74 15.98 4.07 -3.36
C GLY A 74 16.26 4.01 -1.85
N ARG A 75 15.25 4.08 -0.98
CA ARG A 75 15.39 3.95 0.47
C ARG A 75 14.49 2.86 1.04
N PHE A 76 13.21 2.86 0.69
CA PHE A 76 12.23 1.95 1.27
C PHE A 76 11.91 0.79 0.34
N ALA A 77 11.56 -0.34 0.93
CA ALA A 77 11.07 -1.49 0.18
C ALA A 77 9.74 -1.16 -0.52
N VAL A 78 9.54 -1.75 -1.70
CA VAL A 78 8.29 -1.70 -2.47
C VAL A 78 7.68 -3.08 -2.50
N PHE A 79 6.36 -3.17 -2.26
CA PHE A 79 5.63 -4.44 -2.25
C PHE A 79 4.55 -4.48 -3.35
N THR A 80 4.12 -5.69 -3.70
CA THR A 80 3.04 -5.92 -4.68
C THR A 80 1.68 -5.49 -4.14
N SER A 81 1.48 -5.53 -2.81
CA SER A 81 0.25 -5.07 -2.15
C SER A 81 0.52 -4.63 -0.71
N PRO A 82 -0.37 -3.82 -0.11
CA PRO A 82 -0.19 -3.35 1.26
C PRO A 82 -0.17 -4.48 2.30
N GLU A 83 -0.86 -5.59 2.06
CA GLU A 83 -0.86 -6.75 2.95
C GLU A 83 0.54 -7.34 3.12
N TYR A 84 1.35 -7.37 2.06
CA TYR A 84 2.74 -7.84 2.15
C TYR A 84 3.65 -6.87 2.91
N GLY A 85 3.46 -5.56 2.75
CA GLY A 85 4.14 -4.57 3.57
C GLY A 85 3.76 -4.69 5.06
N ILE A 86 2.47 -4.86 5.35
CA ILE A 86 1.94 -5.10 6.71
C ILE A 86 2.48 -6.42 7.28
N ARG A 87 2.53 -7.48 6.48
CA ARG A 87 3.14 -8.76 6.86
C ARG A 87 4.60 -8.58 7.27
N ALA A 88 5.38 -7.86 6.48
CA ALA A 88 6.79 -7.61 6.79
C ALA A 88 6.95 -6.85 8.12
N ALA A 89 6.10 -5.86 8.38
CA ALA A 89 6.05 -5.15 9.66
C ALA A 89 5.75 -6.10 10.83
N ALA A 90 4.72 -6.93 10.71
CA ALA A 90 4.38 -7.91 11.74
C ALA A 90 5.51 -8.89 12.02
N LYS A 91 6.21 -9.36 10.98
CA LYS A 91 7.40 -10.24 11.14
C LYS A 91 8.54 -9.55 11.87
N LEU A 92 8.80 -8.27 11.60
CA LEU A 92 9.82 -7.50 12.32
C LEU A 92 9.46 -7.34 13.80
N LEU A 93 8.23 -6.95 14.10
CA LEU A 93 7.76 -6.82 15.49
C LEU A 93 7.88 -8.15 16.26
N ARG A 94 7.46 -9.27 15.64
CA ARG A 94 7.64 -10.62 16.23
C ARG A 94 9.10 -10.94 16.47
N ARG A 95 9.97 -10.65 15.51
CA ARG A 95 11.42 -10.88 15.63
C ARG A 95 12.00 -10.09 16.80
N TYR A 96 11.63 -8.81 16.96
CA TYR A 96 12.08 -7.99 18.08
C TYR A 96 11.65 -8.57 19.42
N GLN A 97 10.40 -9.04 19.52
CA GLN A 97 9.92 -9.68 20.75
C GLN A 97 10.61 -11.02 21.04
N GLN A 98 10.77 -11.87 20.03
CA GLN A 98 11.25 -13.23 20.21
C GLN A 98 12.77 -13.32 20.40
N ARG A 99 13.52 -12.49 19.66
CA ARG A 99 14.99 -12.57 19.66
C ARG A 99 15.66 -11.56 20.57
N GLU A 100 15.04 -10.42 20.78
CA GLU A 100 15.63 -9.31 21.53
C GLU A 100 14.88 -9.05 22.86
N GLY A 101 13.80 -9.77 23.13
CA GLY A 101 13.02 -9.64 24.37
C GLY A 101 12.22 -8.34 24.50
N LEU A 102 12.12 -7.56 23.44
CA LEU A 102 11.45 -6.27 23.45
C LEU A 102 9.94 -6.45 23.58
N GLY A 103 9.34 -5.96 24.66
CA GLY A 103 7.96 -6.28 25.00
C GLY A 103 6.98 -5.12 24.90
N THR A 104 7.38 -3.94 25.29
CA THR A 104 6.48 -2.81 25.39
C THR A 104 6.40 -2.00 24.09
N VAL A 105 5.40 -1.11 23.97
CA VAL A 105 5.31 -0.19 22.83
C VAL A 105 6.58 0.64 22.70
N ARG A 106 7.11 1.13 23.84
CA ARG A 106 8.36 1.89 23.84
C ARG A 106 9.52 1.08 23.30
N ASP A 107 9.71 -0.14 23.78
CA ASP A 107 10.82 -0.99 23.33
C ASP A 107 10.76 -1.25 21.84
N LEU A 108 9.59 -1.66 21.35
CA LEU A 108 9.37 -2.01 19.94
C LEU A 108 9.58 -0.79 19.03
N LEU A 109 9.02 0.37 19.37
CA LEU A 109 9.16 1.57 18.54
C LEU A 109 10.55 2.20 18.64
N SER A 110 11.22 2.12 19.79
CA SER A 110 12.62 2.56 19.91
C SER A 110 13.57 1.73 19.04
N LYS A 111 13.24 0.46 18.83
CA LYS A 111 13.99 -0.41 17.89
C LYS A 111 13.58 -0.16 16.44
N TRP A 112 12.29 0.08 16.20
CA TRP A 112 11.74 0.32 14.86
C TRP A 112 12.27 1.59 14.23
N ALA A 113 12.24 2.69 14.98
CA ALA A 113 12.61 4.03 14.55
C ALA A 113 13.50 4.69 15.61
N PRO A 114 14.78 4.30 15.72
CA PRO A 114 15.67 4.79 16.75
C PRO A 114 15.69 6.32 16.84
N ALA A 115 15.81 6.84 18.06
CA ALA A 115 15.99 8.27 18.28
C ALA A 115 17.28 8.76 17.61
N GLY A 116 17.25 9.95 17.01
CA GLY A 116 18.39 10.55 16.33
C GLY A 116 17.99 11.74 15.51
N GLN A 117 18.89 12.22 14.66
CA GLN A 117 18.60 13.33 13.74
C GLN A 117 17.45 13.00 12.79
N ASP A 118 17.32 11.71 12.42
CA ASP A 118 16.28 11.23 11.50
C ASP A 118 14.92 11.02 12.19
N ASN A 119 14.87 10.96 13.52
CA ASN A 119 13.62 10.78 14.26
C ASN A 119 13.59 11.57 15.57
N PRO A 120 13.45 12.90 15.52
CA PRO A 120 13.32 13.74 16.71
C PRO A 120 11.95 13.55 17.39
N HIS A 121 11.02 12.83 16.82
CA HIS A 121 9.64 12.68 17.25
C HIS A 121 9.32 11.32 17.87
N LEU A 122 10.31 10.50 18.23
CA LEU A 122 10.10 9.16 18.77
C LEU A 122 9.11 9.11 19.92
N ASP A 123 9.21 10.03 20.88
CA ASP A 123 8.27 10.07 22.01
C ASP A 123 6.83 10.41 21.59
N ASN A 124 6.66 11.21 20.55
CA ASN A 124 5.34 11.47 19.96
C ASN A 124 4.78 10.21 19.31
N TYR A 125 5.63 9.48 18.60
CA TYR A 125 5.26 8.21 17.96
C TYR A 125 4.81 7.18 19.00
N ILE A 126 5.61 6.99 20.05
CA ILE A 126 5.30 6.07 21.16
C ILE A 126 3.97 6.43 21.82
N ARG A 127 3.75 7.72 22.14
CA ARG A 127 2.49 8.17 22.74
C ARG A 127 1.29 7.97 21.81
N HIS A 128 1.45 8.26 20.52
CA HIS A 128 0.40 8.06 19.53
C HIS A 128 -0.04 6.60 19.48
N VAL A 129 0.92 5.68 19.29
CA VAL A 129 0.62 4.24 19.18
C VAL A 129 0.04 3.69 20.47
N ALA A 130 0.62 4.01 21.63
CA ALA A 130 0.13 3.56 22.93
C ALA A 130 -1.30 4.05 23.20
N LYS A 131 -1.60 5.32 22.87
CA LYS A 131 -2.95 5.89 22.97
C LYS A 131 -3.96 5.15 22.08
N ARG A 132 -3.60 4.85 20.84
CA ARG A 132 -4.46 4.13 19.90
C ARG A 132 -4.71 2.68 20.34
N MET A 133 -3.74 2.08 21.00
CA MET A 133 -3.87 0.74 21.59
C MET A 133 -4.59 0.71 22.94
N GLY A 134 -4.80 1.85 23.58
CA GLY A 134 -5.41 1.94 24.91
C GLY A 134 -4.55 1.34 26.02
N ILE A 135 -3.19 1.33 25.88
CA ILE A 135 -2.27 0.74 26.86
C ILE A 135 -1.17 1.73 27.27
N HIS A 136 -0.57 1.49 28.43
CA HIS A 136 0.59 2.27 28.86
C HIS A 136 1.84 1.88 28.04
N PRO A 137 2.65 2.86 27.56
CA PRO A 137 3.74 2.58 26.62
C PRO A 137 4.89 1.74 27.19
N THR A 138 5.03 1.64 28.52
CA THR A 138 6.16 0.97 29.19
C THR A 138 5.75 -0.13 30.17
N GLN A 139 4.46 -0.27 30.49
CA GLN A 139 4.00 -1.18 31.54
C GLN A 139 3.37 -2.46 31.02
N HIS A 140 2.93 -2.44 29.76
CA HIS A 140 2.19 -3.57 29.19
C HIS A 140 2.98 -4.19 28.03
N LYS A 141 3.14 -5.51 28.09
CA LYS A 141 3.68 -6.26 26.95
C LYS A 141 2.63 -6.31 25.83
N VAL A 142 3.06 -5.94 24.63
CA VAL A 142 2.22 -6.03 23.42
C VAL A 142 2.02 -7.51 23.07
N LEU A 143 0.77 -7.92 22.98
CA LEU A 143 0.40 -9.28 22.57
C LEU A 143 0.29 -9.35 21.04
N SER A 144 0.53 -10.53 20.46
CA SER A 144 0.44 -10.74 19.00
C SER A 144 -0.98 -10.43 18.46
N SER A 145 -2.02 -10.65 19.26
CA SER A 145 -3.40 -10.28 18.92
C SER A 145 -3.64 -8.76 18.80
N GLN A 146 -2.74 -7.95 19.37
CA GLN A 146 -2.82 -6.48 19.32
C GLN A 146 -2.04 -5.89 18.12
N TYR A 147 -1.29 -6.69 17.36
CA TYR A 147 -0.54 -6.19 16.21
C TYR A 147 -1.39 -5.48 15.16
N PRO A 148 -2.60 -5.92 14.82
CA PRO A 148 -3.43 -5.17 13.87
C PRO A 148 -3.66 -3.73 14.31
N VAL A 149 -4.01 -3.50 15.57
CA VAL A 149 -4.24 -2.15 16.12
C VAL A 149 -2.93 -1.36 16.21
N MET A 150 -1.83 -2.00 16.65
CA MET A 150 -0.52 -1.38 16.71
C MET A 150 -0.07 -0.92 15.32
N ILE A 151 -0.14 -1.80 14.31
CA ILE A 151 0.29 -1.50 12.95
C ILE A 151 -0.61 -0.42 12.32
N ALA A 152 -1.93 -0.45 12.56
CA ALA A 152 -2.83 0.62 12.12
C ALA A 152 -2.39 2.00 12.65
N ALA A 153 -2.03 2.06 13.93
CA ALA A 153 -1.53 3.28 14.56
C ALA A 153 -0.15 3.71 14.02
N MET A 154 0.72 2.76 13.71
CA MET A 154 2.00 3.02 13.06
C MET A 154 1.78 3.62 11.66
N ILE A 155 0.90 3.02 10.86
CA ILE A 155 0.54 3.50 9.52
C ILE A 155 0.04 4.95 9.58
N GLU A 156 -0.86 5.25 10.51
CA GLU A 156 -1.41 6.59 10.70
C GLU A 156 -0.31 7.61 11.05
N PHE A 157 0.61 7.26 11.93
CA PHE A 157 1.71 8.14 12.32
C PHE A 157 2.69 8.38 11.14
N GLU A 158 3.07 7.33 10.43
CA GLU A 158 4.05 7.39 9.34
C GLU A 158 3.55 8.15 8.10
N ASN A 159 2.23 8.12 7.86
CA ASN A 159 1.66 8.66 6.62
C ASN A 159 0.73 9.86 6.87
N GLY A 160 0.41 10.19 8.11
CA GLY A 160 -0.63 11.18 8.45
C GLY A 160 -2.06 10.71 8.18
N VAL A 161 -2.23 9.53 7.58
CA VAL A 161 -3.52 8.88 7.28
C VAL A 161 -3.40 7.37 7.49
N GLN A 162 -4.54 6.74 7.79
CA GLN A 162 -4.68 5.27 7.81
C GLN A 162 -5.81 4.90 6.83
N PRO A 163 -5.49 4.54 5.56
CA PRO A 163 -6.49 4.35 4.51
C PRO A 163 -7.03 2.92 4.43
N TYR A 164 -6.50 1.98 5.21
CA TYR A 164 -6.83 0.56 5.10
C TYR A 164 -7.92 0.15 6.09
N GLU A 165 -8.86 -0.67 5.62
CA GLU A 165 -9.80 -1.35 6.50
C GLU A 165 -9.06 -2.26 7.50
N MET A 166 -9.58 -2.40 8.73
CA MET A 166 -8.95 -3.25 9.74
C MET A 166 -8.84 -4.72 9.31
N ASN A 167 -9.75 -5.19 8.45
CA ASN A 167 -9.67 -6.54 7.88
C ASN A 167 -8.44 -6.72 6.98
N THR A 168 -8.07 -5.72 6.17
CA THR A 168 -6.85 -5.72 5.36
C THR A 168 -5.61 -5.80 6.25
N ILE A 169 -5.59 -5.02 7.33
CA ILE A 169 -4.47 -5.01 8.29
C ILE A 169 -4.38 -6.36 9.01
N ALA A 170 -5.50 -6.86 9.53
CA ALA A 170 -5.54 -8.15 10.22
C ALA A 170 -5.12 -9.31 9.30
N TYR A 171 -5.53 -9.28 8.03
CA TYR A 171 -5.10 -10.26 7.03
C TYR A 171 -3.59 -10.18 6.80
N GLY A 172 -3.02 -8.99 6.55
CA GLY A 172 -1.57 -8.83 6.40
C GLY A 172 -0.79 -9.35 7.62
N VAL A 173 -1.28 -9.07 8.83
CA VAL A 173 -0.70 -9.60 10.09
C VAL A 173 -0.79 -11.12 10.16
N SER A 174 -1.89 -11.71 9.70
CA SER A 174 -2.09 -13.19 9.74
C SER A 174 -1.15 -13.95 8.81
N LEU A 175 -0.65 -13.30 7.76
CA LEU A 175 0.31 -13.87 6.82
C LEU A 175 1.75 -13.94 7.39
N ALA A 176 2.03 -13.36 8.56
CA ALA A 176 3.39 -13.18 9.12
C ALA A 176 3.91 -14.40 9.93
#